data_4d8531f6f53d314f4d348b95dd7a77bc
#
_entry.id   4d8531f6f53d314f4d348b95dd7a77bc
#
_cell.length_a   1.000
_cell.length_b   1.000
_cell.length_c   1.000
_cell.angle_alpha   90.00
_cell.angle_beta   90.00
_cell.angle_gamma   90.00
#
_symmetry.space_group_name_H-M   'P 1'
#
loop_
_entity.id
_entity.type
_entity.pdbx_description
1 polymer ?
#
loop_
_entity_poly.entity_id
_entity_poly.type
_entity_poly.pdbx_seq_one_letter_code
_entity_poly.pdbx_strand_id
1 'polypeptide(L)'
;MKKNLLIACSIIVSIYSINVGAQPLNNDTDINEYLSKRNVDVYLEANFTGTPYQNKAFQNGSILKNGLVIAQNIGLRYNAAKDLFEVKKTAVLKDDQAKVLIGSKGISINLENEKYVFLSPNENNTAQGYFVDLYSGEKAALYKKIKKVYIPEQKAYTSYSNNVAANYKEKNILYLYQEDGVLVEMPNSKKSKIKIFGDQSKEVKLFIKENNVNINKEAGLVEVISYYNTL
;
A
#
# COMPACT_ATOMS: atom_id res chain seq x y z
N MET A 1 65.40 23.46 -42.43
CA MET A 1 64.57 24.18 -41.49
C MET A 1 63.10 23.95 -41.88
N LYS A 2 62.36 23.06 -41.19
CA LYS A 2 60.93 22.83 -41.41
C LYS A 2 60.20 23.35 -40.17
N LYS A 3 59.35 24.38 -40.33
CA LYS A 3 58.52 24.96 -39.29
C LYS A 3 57.26 24.08 -39.14
N ASN A 4 57.06 23.46 -37.99
CA ASN A 4 55.80 22.80 -37.66
C ASN A 4 54.81 23.82 -37.13
N LEU A 5 53.69 23.95 -37.85
CA LEU A 5 52.55 24.81 -37.46
C LEU A 5 51.60 23.93 -36.63
N LEU A 6 51.54 24.18 -35.32
CA LEU A 6 50.56 23.60 -34.41
C LEU A 6 49.23 24.34 -34.51
N ILE A 7 48.24 23.71 -35.11
CA ILE A 7 46.85 24.21 -35.11
C ILE A 7 46.18 23.73 -33.82
N ALA A 8 45.95 24.64 -32.91
CA ALA A 8 45.13 24.41 -31.72
C ALA A 8 43.65 24.50 -32.09
N CYS A 9 42.97 23.35 -32.17
CA CYS A 9 41.50 23.28 -32.28
C CYS A 9 40.89 23.52 -30.89
N SER A 10 40.38 24.73 -30.67
CA SER A 10 39.55 25.06 -29.49
C SER A 10 38.14 24.48 -29.71
N ILE A 11 37.80 23.39 -29.02
CA ILE A 11 36.44 22.89 -29.00
C ILE A 11 35.67 23.70 -27.96
N ILE A 12 34.80 24.62 -28.43
CA ILE A 12 33.84 25.32 -27.59
C ILE A 12 32.67 24.36 -27.34
N VAL A 13 32.64 23.75 -26.16
CA VAL A 13 31.47 22.98 -25.67
C VAL A 13 30.47 24.01 -25.12
N SER A 14 29.46 24.34 -25.93
CA SER A 14 28.33 25.13 -25.47
C SER A 14 27.44 24.23 -24.58
N ILE A 15 27.54 24.43 -23.27
CA ILE A 15 26.63 23.81 -22.29
C ILE A 15 25.28 24.53 -22.40
N TYR A 16 24.34 23.94 -23.14
CA TYR A 16 22.95 24.36 -23.06
C TYR A 16 22.40 23.82 -21.74
N SER A 17 22.29 24.68 -20.72
CA SER A 17 21.49 24.44 -19.53
C SER A 17 20.01 24.40 -19.95
N ILE A 18 19.47 23.21 -20.12
CA ILE A 18 18.05 23.03 -20.26
C ILE A 18 17.46 23.29 -18.86
N ASN A 19 16.95 24.52 -18.67
CA ASN A 19 16.05 24.81 -17.57
C ASN A 19 14.75 24.01 -17.84
N VAL A 20 14.67 22.79 -17.34
CA VAL A 20 13.40 22.11 -17.17
C VAL A 20 12.71 22.83 -16.03
N GLY A 21 12.03 23.90 -16.35
CA GLY A 21 11.06 24.51 -15.48
C GLY A 21 10.03 23.43 -15.17
N ALA A 22 10.03 22.92 -13.95
CA ALA A 22 8.92 22.13 -13.44
C ALA A 22 7.68 23.02 -13.53
N GLN A 23 6.91 22.87 -14.61
CA GLN A 23 5.58 23.48 -14.66
C GLN A 23 4.80 22.89 -13.49
N PRO A 24 4.18 23.72 -12.64
CA PRO A 24 3.22 23.19 -11.69
C PRO A 24 2.16 22.47 -12.53
N LEU A 25 2.04 21.15 -12.32
CA LEU A 25 0.94 20.38 -12.85
C LEU A 25 -0.33 20.93 -12.21
N ASN A 26 -0.93 21.95 -12.86
CA ASN A 26 -2.31 22.34 -12.63
C ASN A 26 -3.22 21.25 -13.21
N ASN A 27 -3.11 20.05 -12.67
CA ASN A 27 -4.18 19.07 -12.76
C ASN A 27 -5.09 19.36 -11.57
N ASP A 28 -5.93 20.39 -11.72
CA ASP A 28 -7.10 20.61 -10.88
C ASP A 28 -8.14 19.51 -11.14
N THR A 29 -7.73 18.25 -11.04
CA THR A 29 -8.68 17.20 -10.77
C THR A 29 -9.12 17.45 -9.34
N ASP A 30 -10.31 18.04 -9.19
CA ASP A 30 -10.80 18.42 -7.87
C ASP A 30 -10.96 17.14 -7.02
N ILE A 31 -10.08 16.95 -6.04
CA ILE A 31 -10.18 15.83 -5.11
C ILE A 31 -11.58 15.68 -4.51
N ASN A 32 -12.37 16.74 -4.49
CA ASN A 32 -13.73 16.69 -3.97
C ASN A 32 -14.62 15.67 -4.69
N GLU A 33 -14.34 15.34 -5.96
CA GLU A 33 -15.05 14.29 -6.71
C GLU A 33 -14.85 12.92 -6.08
N TYR A 34 -13.71 12.71 -5.42
CA TYR A 34 -13.33 11.46 -4.78
C TYR A 34 -13.59 11.42 -3.28
N LEU A 35 -14.22 12.48 -2.73
CA LEU A 35 -14.52 12.55 -1.31
C LEU A 35 -16.01 12.38 -1.05
N SER A 36 -16.35 11.70 0.05
CA SER A 36 -17.73 11.60 0.51
C SER A 36 -18.33 12.99 0.78
N LYS A 37 -19.66 13.12 0.57
CA LYS A 37 -20.40 14.36 0.90
C LYS A 37 -20.47 14.59 2.40
N ARG A 38 -20.52 13.51 3.20
CA ARG A 38 -20.58 13.56 4.67
C ARG A 38 -19.19 13.45 5.26
N ASN A 39 -19.01 14.09 6.40
CA ASN A 39 -17.83 13.91 7.22
C ASN A 39 -17.81 12.51 7.85
N VAL A 40 -16.65 12.09 8.33
CA VAL A 40 -16.51 10.83 9.07
C VAL A 40 -17.22 10.92 10.43
N ASP A 41 -17.74 9.79 10.89
CA ASP A 41 -18.18 9.66 12.28
C ASP A 41 -16.95 9.63 13.17
N VAL A 42 -16.84 10.57 14.08
CA VAL A 42 -15.80 10.54 15.10
C VAL A 42 -16.14 9.43 16.10
N TYR A 43 -15.21 8.48 16.28
CA TYR A 43 -15.34 7.53 17.36
C TYR A 43 -15.21 8.27 18.69
N LEU A 44 -16.33 8.45 19.38
CA LEU A 44 -16.29 8.84 20.78
C LEU A 44 -15.51 7.76 21.53
N GLU A 45 -14.64 8.18 22.44
CA GLU A 45 -13.84 7.26 23.26
C GLU A 45 -14.79 6.31 24.02
N ALA A 46 -15.04 5.15 23.43
CA ALA A 46 -15.73 4.06 24.10
C ALA A 46 -14.70 3.32 24.99
N ASN A 47 -15.20 2.57 25.98
CA ASN A 47 -14.37 1.75 26.88
C ASN A 47 -13.77 0.54 26.14
N PHE A 48 -12.86 0.81 25.17
CA PHE A 48 -12.10 -0.22 24.46
C PHE A 48 -10.61 0.12 24.44
N THR A 49 -9.76 -0.90 24.30
CA THR A 49 -8.33 -0.75 24.12
C THR A 49 -7.96 -0.90 22.63
N GLY A 50 -6.84 -0.31 22.23
CA GLY A 50 -6.43 -0.30 20.82
C GLY A 50 -7.13 0.79 19.99
N THR A 51 -7.12 0.63 18.70
CA THR A 51 -7.66 1.63 17.74
C THR A 51 -8.16 0.94 16.47
N PRO A 52 -9.24 1.43 15.83
CA PRO A 52 -9.69 0.93 14.53
C PRO A 52 -8.74 1.33 13.37
N TYR A 53 -7.83 2.24 13.62
CA TYR A 53 -6.90 2.78 12.63
C TYR A 53 -5.59 1.99 12.59
N GLN A 54 -4.92 2.01 11.43
CA GLN A 54 -3.53 1.56 11.31
C GLN A 54 -2.60 2.47 12.12
N ASN A 55 -2.78 3.79 11.96
CA ASN A 55 -2.18 4.80 12.81
C ASN A 55 -3.31 5.72 13.33
N LYS A 56 -3.34 6.00 14.65
CA LYS A 56 -4.37 6.84 15.26
C LYS A 56 -4.31 8.29 14.75
N ALA A 57 -3.11 8.80 14.48
CA ALA A 57 -2.89 10.14 13.97
C ALA A 57 -3.06 10.21 12.44
N PHE A 58 -3.53 11.35 11.95
CA PHE A 58 -3.44 11.68 10.54
C PHE A 58 -1.97 11.92 10.15
N GLN A 59 -1.57 11.36 9.02
CA GLN A 59 -0.22 11.46 8.48
C GLN A 59 -0.27 12.17 7.13
N ASN A 60 0.81 12.86 6.78
CA ASN A 60 0.91 13.48 5.47
C ASN A 60 1.08 12.42 4.38
N GLY A 61 0.34 12.61 3.29
CA GLY A 61 0.43 11.70 2.16
C GLY A 61 -0.06 12.34 0.87
N SER A 62 -0.16 11.50 -0.17
CA SER A 62 -0.69 11.88 -1.47
C SER A 62 -1.66 10.83 -2.00
N ILE A 63 -2.61 11.30 -2.81
CA ILE A 63 -3.57 10.46 -3.51
C ILE A 63 -3.30 10.57 -5.00
N LEU A 64 -3.29 9.42 -5.66
CA LEU A 64 -3.08 9.32 -7.09
C LEU A 64 -4.30 8.67 -7.74
N LYS A 65 -4.61 9.07 -8.96
CA LYS A 65 -5.57 8.44 -9.86
C LYS A 65 -4.88 8.04 -11.14
N ASN A 66 -4.87 6.75 -11.45
CA ASN A 66 -4.15 6.18 -12.60
C ASN A 66 -2.67 6.64 -12.68
N GLY A 67 -2.00 6.70 -11.53
CA GLY A 67 -0.61 7.12 -11.42
C GLY A 67 -0.38 8.65 -11.39
N LEU A 68 -1.41 9.47 -11.67
CA LEU A 68 -1.32 10.93 -11.60
C LEU A 68 -1.70 11.43 -10.21
N VAL A 69 -0.89 12.30 -9.63
CA VAL A 69 -1.17 12.91 -8.33
C VAL A 69 -2.36 13.85 -8.44
N ILE A 70 -3.44 13.57 -7.71
CA ILE A 70 -4.64 14.39 -7.62
C ILE A 70 -4.73 15.19 -6.32
N ALA A 71 -3.98 14.79 -5.29
CA ALA A 71 -3.81 15.56 -4.06
C ALA A 71 -2.48 15.20 -3.39
N GLN A 72 -1.81 16.19 -2.80
CA GLN A 72 -0.55 16.00 -2.07
C GLN A 72 -0.51 16.87 -0.81
N ASN A 73 0.34 16.50 0.14
CA ASN A 73 0.50 17.20 1.42
C ASN A 73 -0.82 17.33 2.20
N ILE A 74 -1.65 16.30 2.11
CA ILE A 74 -2.94 16.22 2.80
C ILE A 74 -2.86 15.25 3.97
N GLY A 75 -3.73 15.43 4.96
CA GLY A 75 -3.83 14.52 6.09
C GLY A 75 -4.61 13.27 5.72
N LEU A 76 -3.98 12.11 5.87
CA LEU A 76 -4.55 10.79 5.57
C LEU A 76 -4.51 9.89 6.80
N ARG A 77 -5.56 9.10 7.00
CA ARG A 77 -5.62 8.09 8.05
C ARG A 77 -6.37 6.87 7.56
N TYR A 78 -5.74 5.69 7.65
CA TYR A 78 -6.38 4.44 7.26
C TYR A 78 -7.17 3.83 8.42
N ASN A 79 -8.48 3.72 8.26
CA ASN A 79 -9.37 3.01 9.15
C ASN A 79 -9.44 1.54 8.72
N ALA A 80 -8.60 0.70 9.32
CA ALA A 80 -8.46 -0.70 8.95
C ALA A 80 -9.63 -1.58 9.45
N ALA A 81 -10.48 -1.06 10.36
CA ALA A 81 -11.69 -1.74 10.78
C ALA A 81 -12.83 -1.57 9.76
N LYS A 82 -12.92 -0.42 9.12
CA LYS A 82 -13.92 -0.10 8.09
C LYS A 82 -13.39 -0.23 6.66
N ASP A 83 -12.08 -0.45 6.49
CA ASP A 83 -11.39 -0.51 5.20
C ASP A 83 -11.60 0.74 4.35
N LEU A 84 -11.31 1.90 4.91
CA LEU A 84 -11.46 3.19 4.24
C LEU A 84 -10.35 4.16 4.64
N PHE A 85 -10.06 5.12 3.77
CA PHE A 85 -9.21 6.26 4.08
C PHE A 85 -10.03 7.47 4.48
N GLU A 86 -9.65 8.09 5.57
CA GLU A 86 -10.13 9.38 6.02
C GLU A 86 -9.15 10.45 5.57
N VAL A 87 -9.69 11.56 5.03
CA VAL A 87 -8.92 12.62 4.37
C VAL A 87 -9.25 13.97 5.01
N LYS A 88 -8.20 14.67 5.44
CA LYS A 88 -8.26 16.10 5.79
C LYS A 88 -7.48 16.89 4.74
N LYS A 89 -8.09 17.93 4.16
CA LYS A 89 -7.40 18.78 3.17
C LYS A 89 -6.12 19.42 3.71
N THR A 90 -6.08 19.66 5.02
CA THR A 90 -4.88 20.12 5.73
C THR A 90 -4.78 19.41 7.07
N ALA A 91 -3.58 19.22 7.58
CA ALA A 91 -3.34 18.54 8.86
C ALA A 91 -3.95 19.27 10.08
N VAL A 92 -4.15 20.59 9.96
CA VAL A 92 -4.70 21.44 11.04
C VAL A 92 -6.21 21.35 11.21
N LEU A 93 -6.95 20.80 10.22
CA LEU A 93 -8.39 20.60 10.35
C LEU A 93 -8.70 19.64 11.50
N LYS A 94 -9.83 19.85 12.18
CA LYS A 94 -10.31 18.92 13.21
C LYS A 94 -10.69 17.58 12.60
N ASP A 95 -10.69 16.51 13.40
CA ASP A 95 -10.98 15.16 12.92
C ASP A 95 -12.41 14.99 12.43
N ASP A 96 -13.36 15.73 13.03
CA ASP A 96 -14.77 15.78 12.61
C ASP A 96 -15.00 16.44 11.24
N GLN A 97 -13.97 17.09 10.70
CA GLN A 97 -13.99 17.69 9.35
C GLN A 97 -13.39 16.78 8.28
N ALA A 98 -12.88 15.61 8.67
CA ALA A 98 -12.37 14.62 7.73
C ALA A 98 -13.52 14.03 6.87
N LYS A 99 -13.20 13.65 5.65
CA LYS A 99 -14.10 12.99 4.72
C LYS A 99 -13.54 11.61 4.33
N VAL A 100 -14.41 10.74 3.85
CA VAL A 100 -14.01 9.42 3.37
C VAL A 100 -13.57 9.52 1.91
N LEU A 101 -12.42 8.95 1.57
CA LEU A 101 -12.00 8.74 0.20
C LEU A 101 -12.83 7.61 -0.42
N ILE A 102 -13.51 7.92 -1.52
CA ILE A 102 -14.30 6.95 -2.28
C ILE A 102 -13.33 6.04 -3.05
N GLY A 103 -13.26 4.78 -2.63
CA GLY A 103 -12.43 3.79 -3.30
C GLY A 103 -12.93 3.51 -4.70
N SER A 104 -12.05 3.59 -5.68
CA SER A 104 -12.34 3.24 -7.08
C SER A 104 -11.09 2.72 -7.78
N LYS A 105 -11.29 1.97 -8.84
CA LYS A 105 -10.19 1.45 -9.68
C LYS A 105 -9.23 2.59 -10.09
N GLY A 106 -7.93 2.36 -9.93
CA GLY A 106 -6.88 3.32 -10.26
C GLY A 106 -6.56 4.32 -9.14
N ILE A 107 -7.30 4.31 -8.02
CA ILE A 107 -6.90 5.06 -6.82
C ILE A 107 -5.74 4.34 -6.13
N SER A 108 -4.69 5.09 -5.85
CA SER A 108 -3.60 4.68 -4.97
C SER A 108 -3.21 5.82 -4.02
N ILE A 109 -2.60 5.45 -2.90
CA ILE A 109 -2.26 6.37 -1.84
C ILE A 109 -0.83 6.11 -1.42
N ASN A 110 0.00 7.15 -1.40
CA ASN A 110 1.30 7.09 -0.76
C ASN A 110 1.17 7.70 0.63
N LEU A 111 1.44 6.91 1.66
CA LEU A 111 1.37 7.30 3.05
C LEU A 111 2.64 6.84 3.74
N GLU A 112 3.48 7.79 4.16
CA GLU A 112 4.84 7.50 4.67
C GLU A 112 5.65 6.64 3.68
N ASN A 113 6.01 5.42 4.08
CA ASN A 113 6.80 4.48 3.27
C ASN A 113 5.93 3.37 2.65
N GLU A 114 4.62 3.46 2.80
CA GLU A 114 3.69 2.47 2.25
C GLU A 114 2.89 3.05 1.09
N LYS A 115 2.70 2.23 0.06
CA LYS A 115 1.79 2.50 -1.04
C LYS A 115 0.56 1.62 -0.90
N TYR A 116 -0.60 2.25 -0.83
CA TYR A 116 -1.88 1.55 -0.83
C TYR A 116 -2.50 1.62 -2.23
N VAL A 117 -3.11 0.51 -2.64
CA VAL A 117 -3.88 0.42 -3.89
C VAL A 117 -5.29 -0.02 -3.58
N PHE A 118 -6.27 0.51 -4.33
CA PHE A 118 -7.65 0.06 -4.22
C PHE A 118 -7.93 -1.02 -5.27
N LEU A 119 -8.23 -2.23 -4.81
CA LEU A 119 -8.64 -3.34 -5.67
C LEU A 119 -10.17 -3.47 -5.63
N SER A 120 -10.77 -3.50 -6.82
CA SER A 120 -12.21 -3.78 -6.98
C SER A 120 -12.41 -5.28 -7.15
N PRO A 121 -13.57 -5.82 -6.72
CA PRO A 121 -13.91 -7.20 -7.01
C PRO A 121 -14.02 -7.42 -8.53
N ASN A 122 -13.71 -8.61 -8.96
CA ASN A 122 -13.88 -9.05 -10.35
C ASN A 122 -14.49 -10.46 -10.37
N GLU A 123 -14.68 -11.01 -11.56
CA GLU A 123 -15.28 -12.35 -11.74
C GLU A 123 -14.47 -13.46 -11.06
N ASN A 124 -13.17 -13.28 -10.94
CA ASN A 124 -12.25 -14.29 -10.38
C ASN A 124 -12.02 -14.14 -8.87
N ASN A 125 -12.38 -12.99 -8.28
CA ASN A 125 -12.22 -12.79 -6.84
C ASN A 125 -13.23 -11.78 -6.29
N THR A 126 -13.59 -11.98 -5.00
CA THR A 126 -14.48 -11.10 -4.25
C THR A 126 -13.73 -10.16 -3.30
N ALA A 127 -12.42 -10.31 -3.16
CA ALA A 127 -11.62 -9.47 -2.30
C ALA A 127 -11.53 -8.05 -2.87
N GLN A 128 -11.84 -7.06 -2.05
CA GLN A 128 -11.90 -5.66 -2.44
C GLN A 128 -11.34 -4.75 -1.36
N GLY A 129 -11.19 -3.48 -1.71
CA GLY A 129 -10.79 -2.42 -0.79
C GLY A 129 -9.31 -2.05 -0.90
N TYR A 130 -8.75 -1.52 0.16
CA TYR A 130 -7.37 -1.05 0.17
C TYR A 130 -6.39 -2.15 0.60
N PHE A 131 -5.29 -2.25 -0.13
CA PHE A 131 -4.19 -3.16 0.14
C PHE A 131 -2.87 -2.39 0.11
N VAL A 132 -1.95 -2.73 0.98
CA VAL A 132 -0.55 -2.26 0.89
C VAL A 132 0.12 -3.01 -0.25
N ASP A 133 0.71 -2.29 -1.18
CA ASP A 133 1.51 -2.82 -2.28
C ASP A 133 2.93 -3.14 -1.75
N LEU A 134 3.19 -4.41 -1.49
CA LEU A 134 4.51 -4.85 -1.04
C LEU A 134 5.47 -5.09 -2.21
N TYR A 135 4.92 -5.53 -3.35
CA TYR A 135 5.64 -5.74 -4.59
C TYR A 135 4.68 -5.83 -5.77
N SER A 136 4.94 -5.07 -6.81
CA SER A 136 4.19 -5.12 -8.08
C SER A 136 5.11 -5.52 -9.22
N GLY A 137 4.86 -6.70 -9.81
CA GLY A 137 5.51 -7.19 -11.03
C GLY A 137 4.48 -7.38 -12.14
N GLU A 138 4.94 -7.69 -13.34
CA GLU A 138 4.07 -7.90 -14.52
C GLU A 138 3.27 -9.20 -14.40
N LYS A 139 3.91 -10.28 -13.94
CA LYS A 139 3.34 -11.62 -13.83
C LYS A 139 2.61 -11.83 -12.50
N ALA A 140 3.13 -11.26 -11.42
CA ALA A 140 2.54 -11.38 -10.09
C ALA A 140 2.87 -10.19 -9.21
N ALA A 141 1.97 -9.88 -8.27
CA ALA A 141 2.15 -8.87 -7.24
C ALA A 141 1.86 -9.45 -5.85
N LEU A 142 2.47 -8.87 -4.81
CA LEU A 142 2.23 -9.21 -3.42
C LEU A 142 1.55 -8.06 -2.71
N TYR A 143 0.39 -8.31 -2.16
CA TYR A 143 -0.39 -7.34 -1.43
C TYR A 143 -0.60 -7.77 0.02
N LYS A 144 -0.67 -6.77 0.92
CA LYS A 144 -1.01 -6.98 2.33
C LYS A 144 -2.33 -6.27 2.65
N LYS A 145 -3.30 -7.02 3.19
CA LYS A 145 -4.53 -6.48 3.75
C LYS A 145 -4.37 -6.31 5.25
N ILE A 146 -4.45 -5.09 5.73
CA ILE A 146 -4.44 -4.78 7.16
C ILE A 146 -5.88 -4.71 7.64
N LYS A 147 -6.22 -5.45 8.69
CA LYS A 147 -7.54 -5.45 9.31
C LYS A 147 -7.44 -5.17 10.80
N LYS A 148 -8.36 -4.39 11.33
CA LYS A 148 -8.59 -4.22 12.78
C LYS A 148 -9.94 -4.83 13.12
N VAL A 149 -9.91 -5.92 13.88
CA VAL A 149 -11.12 -6.66 14.28
C VAL A 149 -11.52 -6.23 15.68
N TYR A 150 -12.74 -5.72 15.81
CA TYR A 150 -13.31 -5.40 17.13
C TYR A 150 -13.66 -6.71 17.86
N ILE A 151 -13.16 -6.86 19.07
CA ILE A 151 -13.48 -7.94 19.98
C ILE A 151 -14.27 -7.34 21.14
N PRO A 152 -15.54 -7.70 21.33
CA PRO A 152 -16.36 -7.18 22.41
C PRO A 152 -15.83 -7.58 23.79
N GLU A 153 -16.23 -6.83 24.83
CA GLU A 153 -15.90 -7.19 26.19
C GLU A 153 -16.39 -8.59 26.54
N GLN A 154 -15.62 -9.28 27.35
CA GLN A 154 -15.98 -10.58 27.90
C GLN A 154 -16.05 -10.45 29.41
N LYS A 155 -17.22 -10.71 29.96
CA LYS A 155 -17.42 -10.74 31.41
C LYS A 155 -16.86 -12.04 32.00
N ALA A 156 -16.31 -11.93 33.19
CA ALA A 156 -15.86 -13.08 33.94
C ALA A 156 -17.00 -14.09 34.20
N TYR A 157 -16.77 -15.34 33.85
CA TYR A 157 -17.74 -16.43 34.13
C TYR A 157 -17.60 -17.00 35.51
N THR A 158 -16.48 -16.81 36.18
CA THR A 158 -16.17 -17.32 37.51
C THR A 158 -15.48 -16.28 38.35
N SER A 159 -15.50 -16.47 39.68
CA SER A 159 -14.77 -15.61 40.62
C SER A 159 -13.25 -15.60 40.43
N TYR A 160 -12.70 -16.53 39.64
CA TYR A 160 -11.28 -16.66 39.34
C TYR A 160 -10.91 -16.09 37.96
N SER A 161 -11.87 -15.66 37.15
CA SER A 161 -11.62 -15.02 35.84
C SER A 161 -11.81 -13.52 35.94
N ASN A 162 -11.03 -12.77 35.16
CA ASN A 162 -11.15 -11.32 35.07
C ASN A 162 -12.00 -10.90 33.86
N ASN A 163 -12.65 -9.77 33.98
CA ASN A 163 -13.28 -9.11 32.80
C ASN A 163 -12.20 -8.75 31.79
N VAL A 164 -12.45 -9.03 30.53
CA VAL A 164 -11.59 -8.59 29.41
C VAL A 164 -12.31 -7.44 28.72
N ALA A 165 -11.71 -6.26 28.74
CA ALA A 165 -12.26 -5.09 28.07
C ALA A 165 -12.34 -5.30 26.56
N ALA A 166 -13.31 -4.65 25.92
CA ALA A 166 -13.38 -4.61 24.47
C ALA A 166 -12.07 -4.09 23.86
N ASN A 167 -11.66 -4.64 22.71
CA ASN A 167 -10.42 -4.22 22.08
C ASN A 167 -10.45 -4.37 20.54
N TYR A 168 -9.54 -3.67 19.85
CA TYR A 168 -9.23 -3.90 18.45
C TYR A 168 -7.98 -4.74 18.32
N LYS A 169 -8.08 -5.86 17.61
CA LYS A 169 -6.96 -6.76 17.30
C LYS A 169 -6.57 -6.64 15.83
N GLU A 170 -5.28 -6.44 15.58
CA GLU A 170 -4.75 -6.40 14.23
C GLU A 170 -4.62 -7.80 13.63
N LYS A 171 -4.99 -7.93 12.36
CA LYS A 171 -4.79 -9.13 11.55
C LYS A 171 -4.29 -8.70 10.18
N ASN A 172 -3.08 -9.14 9.81
CA ASN A 172 -2.51 -8.91 8.49
C ASN A 172 -2.67 -10.18 7.66
N ILE A 173 -3.14 -10.02 6.43
CA ILE A 173 -3.37 -11.10 5.48
C ILE A 173 -2.60 -10.76 4.20
N LEU A 174 -1.76 -11.69 3.76
CA LEU A 174 -1.01 -11.55 2.52
C LEU A 174 -1.77 -12.20 1.36
N TYR A 175 -1.71 -11.57 0.20
CA TYR A 175 -2.33 -12.03 -1.04
C TYR A 175 -1.32 -12.02 -2.18
N LEU A 176 -1.33 -13.10 -2.96
CA LEU A 176 -0.68 -13.14 -4.27
C LEU A 176 -1.71 -12.77 -5.33
N TYR A 177 -1.42 -11.73 -6.11
CA TYR A 177 -2.19 -11.38 -7.31
C TYR A 177 -1.44 -11.92 -8.53
N GLN A 178 -2.15 -12.67 -9.37
CA GLN A 178 -1.59 -13.34 -10.54
C GLN A 178 -2.08 -12.68 -11.83
N GLU A 179 -1.40 -12.94 -12.93
CA GLU A 179 -1.65 -12.35 -14.25
C GLU A 179 -3.09 -12.55 -14.75
N ASP A 180 -3.72 -13.67 -14.38
CA ASP A 180 -5.13 -13.98 -14.68
C ASP A 180 -6.15 -13.13 -13.89
N GLY A 181 -5.68 -12.21 -13.05
CA GLY A 181 -6.52 -11.36 -12.21
C GLY A 181 -6.97 -12.01 -10.92
N VAL A 182 -6.51 -13.22 -10.62
CA VAL A 182 -6.85 -13.96 -9.40
C VAL A 182 -6.05 -13.42 -8.21
N LEU A 183 -6.74 -13.16 -7.11
CA LEU A 183 -6.16 -12.76 -5.83
C LEU A 183 -6.27 -13.92 -4.84
N VAL A 184 -5.16 -14.57 -4.57
CA VAL A 184 -5.08 -15.76 -3.70
C VAL A 184 -4.55 -15.39 -2.33
N GLU A 185 -5.29 -15.71 -1.26
CA GLU A 185 -4.77 -15.56 0.10
C GLU A 185 -3.54 -16.47 0.30
N MET A 186 -2.46 -15.89 0.79
CA MET A 186 -1.21 -16.60 1.00
C MET A 186 -1.37 -17.66 2.09
N PRO A 187 -1.15 -18.95 1.78
CA PRO A 187 -1.31 -20.01 2.75
C PRO A 187 -0.32 -19.91 3.92
N ASN A 188 -0.66 -20.48 5.07
CA ASN A 188 0.20 -20.44 6.25
C ASN A 188 1.42 -21.36 6.15
N SER A 189 1.27 -22.57 5.55
CA SER A 189 2.35 -23.55 5.49
C SER A 189 3.35 -23.27 4.36
N LYS A 190 4.64 -23.47 4.62
CA LYS A 190 5.72 -23.33 3.61
C LYS A 190 5.43 -24.16 2.34
N LYS A 191 4.96 -25.41 2.51
CA LYS A 191 4.64 -26.30 1.39
C LYS A 191 3.51 -25.73 0.52
N SER A 192 2.45 -25.20 1.14
CA SER A 192 1.32 -24.65 0.43
C SER A 192 1.68 -23.31 -0.23
N LYS A 193 2.51 -22.46 0.40
CA LYS A 193 3.05 -21.23 -0.20
C LYS A 193 3.81 -21.51 -1.50
N ILE A 194 4.56 -22.60 -1.57
CA ILE A 194 5.29 -22.99 -2.79
C ILE A 194 4.32 -23.50 -3.86
N LYS A 195 3.30 -24.26 -3.48
CA LYS A 195 2.34 -24.85 -4.41
C LYS A 195 1.52 -23.82 -5.20
N ILE A 196 1.29 -22.62 -4.67
CA ILE A 196 0.51 -21.58 -5.37
C ILE A 196 1.19 -21.08 -6.65
N PHE A 197 2.49 -21.35 -6.84
CA PHE A 197 3.24 -20.98 -8.06
C PHE A 197 3.07 -22.00 -9.19
N GLY A 198 2.16 -22.97 -9.04
CA GLY A 198 1.79 -23.92 -10.09
C GLY A 198 2.99 -24.69 -10.67
N ASP A 199 3.14 -24.68 -11.99
CA ASP A 199 4.18 -25.40 -12.71
C ASP A 199 5.60 -24.95 -12.36
N GLN A 200 5.76 -23.69 -11.91
CA GLN A 200 7.05 -23.12 -11.51
C GLN A 200 7.39 -23.35 -10.03
N SER A 201 6.59 -24.17 -9.34
CA SER A 201 6.85 -24.50 -7.92
C SER A 201 8.21 -25.18 -7.68
N LYS A 202 8.76 -25.88 -8.65
CA LYS A 202 10.07 -26.55 -8.55
C LYS A 202 11.20 -25.53 -8.57
N GLU A 203 11.16 -24.59 -9.51
CA GLU A 203 12.12 -23.51 -9.67
C GLU A 203 12.10 -22.57 -8.46
N VAL A 204 10.91 -22.19 -8.02
CA VAL A 204 10.71 -21.38 -6.80
C VAL A 204 11.26 -22.09 -5.57
N LYS A 205 11.03 -23.40 -5.43
CA LYS A 205 11.57 -24.19 -4.31
C LYS A 205 13.08 -24.25 -4.32
N LEU A 206 13.70 -24.39 -5.51
CA LEU A 206 15.14 -24.40 -5.69
C LEU A 206 15.75 -23.05 -5.30
N PHE A 207 15.19 -21.95 -5.83
CA PHE A 207 15.60 -20.58 -5.48
C PHE A 207 15.56 -20.33 -3.97
N ILE A 208 14.46 -20.71 -3.29
CA ILE A 208 14.31 -20.58 -1.82
C ILE A 208 15.43 -21.32 -1.08
N LYS A 209 15.80 -22.52 -1.56
CA LYS A 209 16.84 -23.34 -0.93
C LYS A 209 18.23 -22.76 -1.14
N GLU A 210 18.58 -22.38 -2.37
CA GLU A 210 19.89 -21.88 -2.75
C GLU A 210 20.21 -20.54 -2.11
N ASN A 211 19.22 -19.65 -2.03
CA ASN A 211 19.37 -18.31 -1.46
C ASN A 211 18.98 -18.24 0.03
N ASN A 212 18.65 -19.39 0.65
CA ASN A 212 18.25 -19.46 2.05
C ASN A 212 17.12 -18.49 2.45
N VAL A 213 16.13 -18.32 1.54
CA VAL A 213 15.05 -17.33 1.70
C VAL A 213 14.03 -17.77 2.76
N ASN A 214 13.69 -16.84 3.66
CA ASN A 214 12.67 -17.10 4.69
C ASN A 214 11.27 -16.64 4.23
N ILE A 215 10.52 -17.53 3.57
CA ILE A 215 9.17 -17.23 3.05
C ILE A 215 8.08 -17.06 4.13
N ASN A 216 8.42 -17.13 5.41
CA ASN A 216 7.48 -16.78 6.48
C ASN A 216 7.56 -15.30 6.86
N LYS A 217 8.51 -14.57 6.28
CA LYS A 217 8.64 -13.12 6.41
C LYS A 217 8.19 -12.43 5.12
N GLU A 218 7.61 -11.23 5.23
CA GLU A 218 7.19 -10.41 4.09
C GLU A 218 8.36 -10.19 3.11
N ALA A 219 9.55 -9.81 3.61
CA ALA A 219 10.73 -9.60 2.77
C ALA A 219 11.10 -10.85 1.94
N GLY A 220 11.09 -12.04 2.55
CA GLY A 220 11.40 -13.27 1.82
C GLY A 220 10.32 -13.63 0.79
N LEU A 221 9.05 -13.29 1.02
CA LEU A 221 8.01 -13.45 0.01
C LEU A 221 8.19 -12.47 -1.14
N VAL A 222 8.58 -11.22 -0.87
CA VAL A 222 8.95 -10.24 -1.90
C VAL A 222 10.07 -10.76 -2.78
N GLU A 223 11.14 -11.31 -2.20
CA GLU A 223 12.27 -11.92 -2.95
C GLU A 223 11.78 -13.05 -3.86
N VAL A 224 10.95 -13.96 -3.35
CA VAL A 224 10.41 -15.07 -4.11
C VAL A 224 9.52 -14.61 -5.26
N ILE A 225 8.64 -13.63 -5.02
CA ILE A 225 7.73 -13.13 -6.06
C ILE A 225 8.50 -12.31 -7.09
N SER A 226 9.52 -11.56 -6.68
CA SER A 226 10.45 -10.90 -7.61
C SER A 226 11.13 -11.92 -8.53
N TYR A 227 11.66 -13.00 -7.99
CA TYR A 227 12.23 -14.09 -8.78
C TYR A 227 11.19 -14.74 -9.70
N TYR A 228 9.99 -15.03 -9.20
CA TYR A 228 8.90 -15.62 -10.00
C TYR A 228 8.54 -14.76 -11.22
N ASN A 229 8.62 -13.43 -11.09
CA ASN A 229 8.40 -12.51 -12.21
C ASN A 229 9.51 -12.58 -13.28
N THR A 230 10.64 -13.22 -13.02
CA THR A 230 11.73 -13.43 -14.01
C THR A 230 11.63 -14.76 -14.75
N LEU A 231 10.81 -15.68 -14.28
CA LEU A 231 10.57 -16.98 -14.90
C LEU A 231 9.58 -16.90 -16.06
#